data_984af6acb6c16419cd6013eedcbbf04b
#
_entry.id   984af6acb6c16419cd6013eedcbbf04b
#
_cell.length_a   1.000
_cell.length_b   1.000
_cell.length_c   1.000
_cell.angle_alpha   90.00
_cell.angle_beta   90.00
_cell.angle_gamma   90.00
#
_symmetry.space_group_name_H-M   'P 1'
#
loop_
_entity.id
_entity.type
_entity.pdbx_description
1 polymer ?
#
loop_
_entity_poly.entity_id
_entity_poly.type
_entity_poly.pdbx_seq_one_letter_code
_entity_poly.pdbx_strand_id
1 'polypeptide(L)'
;MLHPVGLTHGHYECRVLAETVPVLTDLLAMTVVDRKEREVVLEHPNTRWRLVVHEGGPAAPDKPRNNHYGFRVAHAHEVGAAWTYIESRKEQYRLKRVTRPHSAHFANSIYLNEPGGNTLEIEYYDPQAAAEGRSIAAPHWDHLLPEDRFPGRGYVPQALTHGTLECDDKEASSRFYREVLGLQIVGGGRISAYVKHPETPWYIVVLPARRRSYLTRANRFTLALASPAAVADAHRELAGKAGITELDDVQESGGQVSFTFSDLDRNWWEITSSGG
;
A
#
# COMPACT_ATOMS: atom_id res chain seq x y z
N MET A 1 20.33 -7.29 -10.64
CA MET A 1 19.25 -6.28 -10.44
C MET A 1 18.04 -6.79 -11.20
N LEU A 2 16.92 -6.89 -10.53
CA LEU A 2 15.66 -7.27 -11.16
C LEU A 2 15.18 -6.20 -12.15
N HIS A 3 14.40 -6.62 -13.14
CA HIS A 3 13.78 -5.74 -14.13
C HIS A 3 12.25 -5.92 -14.10
N PRO A 4 11.56 -5.43 -13.05
CA PRO A 4 10.12 -5.55 -12.98
C PRO A 4 9.45 -4.75 -14.11
N VAL A 5 8.31 -5.25 -14.58
CA VAL A 5 7.43 -4.53 -15.51
C VAL A 5 6.36 -3.72 -14.76
N GLY A 6 6.25 -3.89 -13.46
CA GLY A 6 5.34 -3.12 -12.62
C GLY A 6 5.43 -3.47 -11.14
N LEU A 7 5.06 -2.51 -10.31
CA LEU A 7 4.68 -2.70 -8.92
C LEU A 7 3.15 -2.76 -8.90
N THR A 8 2.57 -3.96 -8.82
CA THR A 8 1.20 -4.22 -9.27
C THR A 8 0.14 -4.16 -8.19
N HIS A 9 0.45 -4.61 -6.99
CA HIS A 9 -0.50 -4.62 -5.89
C HIS A 9 0.17 -4.74 -4.53
N GLY A 10 -0.59 -4.42 -3.49
CA GLY A 10 -0.22 -4.65 -2.11
C GLY A 10 -1.09 -5.74 -1.49
N HIS A 11 -0.58 -6.37 -0.45
CA HIS A 11 -1.30 -7.36 0.34
C HIS A 11 -1.33 -6.93 1.79
N TYR A 12 -2.41 -7.23 2.47
CA TYR A 12 -2.40 -7.21 3.92
C TYR A 12 -3.32 -8.27 4.53
N GLU A 13 -2.99 -8.63 5.75
CA GLU A 13 -3.76 -9.54 6.57
C GLU A 13 -4.77 -8.78 7.43
N CYS A 14 -5.99 -9.27 7.54
CA CYS A 14 -6.99 -8.78 8.47
C CYS A 14 -7.52 -9.91 9.36
N ARG A 15 -8.23 -9.56 10.43
CA ARG A 15 -8.84 -10.55 11.31
C ARG A 15 -10.02 -11.24 10.67
N VAL A 16 -10.94 -10.44 10.14
CA VAL A 16 -12.21 -10.90 9.57
C VAL A 16 -12.54 -10.07 8.34
N LEU A 17 -12.63 -10.73 7.18
CA LEU A 17 -12.95 -10.07 5.90
C LEU A 17 -14.30 -9.35 5.92
N ALA A 18 -15.31 -9.95 6.58
CA ALA A 18 -16.65 -9.37 6.66
C ALA A 18 -16.69 -8.01 7.39
N GLU A 19 -15.70 -7.72 8.24
CA GLU A 19 -15.58 -6.43 8.95
C GLU A 19 -14.66 -5.46 8.23
N THR A 20 -13.61 -5.94 7.57
CA THR A 20 -12.61 -5.11 6.89
C THR A 20 -13.08 -4.62 5.52
N VAL A 21 -13.71 -5.49 4.73
CA VAL A 21 -14.13 -5.15 3.36
C VAL A 21 -15.07 -3.95 3.32
N PRO A 22 -16.13 -3.83 4.17
CA PRO A 22 -16.98 -2.65 4.22
C PRO A 22 -16.24 -1.33 4.48
N VAL A 23 -15.17 -1.35 5.28
CA VAL A 23 -14.34 -0.14 5.49
C VAL A 23 -13.68 0.30 4.18
N LEU A 24 -13.16 -0.65 3.40
CA LEU A 24 -12.49 -0.37 2.12
C LEU A 24 -13.47 0.07 1.03
N THR A 25 -14.63 -0.58 0.94
CA THR A 25 -15.62 -0.27 -0.11
C THR A 25 -16.42 0.99 0.20
N ASP A 26 -16.92 1.12 1.42
CA ASP A 26 -17.87 2.18 1.76
C ASP A 26 -17.18 3.49 2.15
N LEU A 27 -15.97 3.43 2.72
CA LEU A 27 -15.27 4.63 3.18
C LEU A 27 -14.12 5.05 2.26
N LEU A 28 -13.56 4.13 1.45
CA LEU A 28 -12.31 4.34 0.71
C LEU A 28 -12.44 4.09 -0.81
N ALA A 29 -13.65 3.98 -1.32
CA ALA A 29 -13.96 3.87 -2.75
C ALA A 29 -13.40 2.62 -3.46
N MET A 30 -12.94 1.62 -2.72
CA MET A 30 -12.48 0.37 -3.34
C MET A 30 -13.66 -0.45 -3.87
N THR A 31 -13.41 -1.21 -4.93
CA THR A 31 -14.38 -2.14 -5.53
C THR A 31 -13.84 -3.56 -5.42
N VAL A 32 -14.66 -4.49 -4.97
CA VAL A 32 -14.31 -5.92 -4.96
C VAL A 32 -14.29 -6.43 -6.41
N VAL A 33 -13.16 -6.98 -6.83
CA VAL A 33 -12.96 -7.54 -8.18
C VAL A 33 -12.84 -9.06 -8.18
N ASP A 34 -12.43 -9.66 -7.06
CA ASP A 34 -12.43 -11.11 -6.87
C ASP A 34 -12.63 -11.46 -5.39
N ARG A 35 -13.23 -12.62 -5.13
CA ARG A 35 -13.49 -13.10 -3.77
C ARG A 35 -13.35 -14.61 -3.70
N LYS A 36 -12.52 -15.04 -2.77
CA LYS A 36 -12.39 -16.44 -2.31
C LYS A 36 -12.82 -16.55 -0.85
N GLU A 37 -12.81 -17.73 -0.30
CA GLU A 37 -13.25 -17.99 1.08
C GLU A 37 -12.50 -17.12 2.11
N ARG A 38 -11.17 -17.03 2.00
CA ARG A 38 -10.29 -16.31 2.93
C ARG A 38 -9.44 -15.21 2.28
N GLU A 39 -9.84 -14.74 1.11
CA GLU A 39 -9.13 -13.74 0.35
C GLU A 39 -10.12 -12.89 -0.44
N VAL A 40 -9.88 -11.58 -0.47
CA VAL A 40 -10.63 -10.64 -1.30
C VAL A 40 -9.64 -9.74 -2.04
N VAL A 41 -9.82 -9.61 -3.34
CA VAL A 41 -9.09 -8.65 -4.16
C VAL A 41 -9.96 -7.42 -4.38
N LEU A 42 -9.45 -6.27 -4.01
CA LEU A 42 -10.11 -4.98 -4.25
C LEU A 42 -9.25 -4.14 -5.19
N GLU A 43 -9.91 -3.35 -6.02
CA GLU A 43 -9.27 -2.41 -6.94
C GLU A 43 -9.83 -1.01 -6.72
N HIS A 44 -8.97 0.01 -6.73
CA HIS A 44 -9.43 1.39 -6.72
C HIS A 44 -9.80 1.80 -8.15
N PRO A 45 -11.05 2.26 -8.41
CA PRO A 45 -11.55 2.45 -9.77
C PRO A 45 -10.77 3.48 -10.59
N ASN A 46 -10.15 4.44 -9.92
CA ASN A 46 -9.44 5.54 -10.59
C ASN A 46 -7.96 5.26 -10.82
N THR A 47 -7.31 4.49 -9.95
CA THR A 47 -5.88 4.16 -10.06
C THR A 47 -5.63 2.71 -10.44
N ARG A 48 -6.66 1.88 -10.43
CA ARG A 48 -6.59 0.43 -10.72
C ARG A 48 -5.52 -0.32 -9.91
N TRP A 49 -5.08 0.28 -8.82
CA TRP A 49 -4.22 -0.43 -7.90
C TRP A 49 -5.03 -1.38 -7.04
N ARG A 50 -4.49 -2.58 -6.87
CA ARG A 50 -5.15 -3.66 -6.14
C ARG A 50 -4.62 -3.80 -4.74
N LEU A 51 -5.53 -4.10 -3.83
CA LEU A 51 -5.22 -4.66 -2.51
C LEU A 51 -5.75 -6.08 -2.44
N VAL A 52 -4.89 -7.00 -2.07
CA VAL A 52 -5.28 -8.38 -1.75
C VAL A 52 -5.35 -8.50 -0.23
N VAL A 53 -6.55 -8.74 0.27
CA VAL A 53 -6.83 -8.82 1.71
C VAL A 53 -6.99 -10.29 2.09
N HIS A 54 -6.13 -10.76 3.01
CA HIS A 54 -6.12 -12.13 3.50
C HIS A 54 -6.73 -12.21 4.89
N GLU A 55 -7.61 -13.18 5.13
CA GLU A 55 -8.15 -13.43 6.46
C GLU A 55 -7.18 -14.29 7.29
N GLY A 56 -6.50 -13.65 8.24
CA GLY A 56 -5.60 -14.30 9.20
C GLY A 56 -6.30 -14.87 10.43
N GLY A 57 -7.55 -14.47 10.65
CA GLY A 57 -8.33 -14.88 11.82
C GLY A 57 -8.08 -13.97 13.04
N PRO A 58 -8.75 -14.31 14.17
CA PRO A 58 -8.76 -13.45 15.37
C PRO A 58 -7.37 -13.14 15.97
N ALA A 59 -6.41 -14.00 15.74
CA ALA A 59 -5.04 -13.86 16.23
C ALA A 59 -4.16 -12.92 15.39
N ALA A 60 -4.64 -12.46 14.22
CA ALA A 60 -3.90 -11.52 13.40
C ALA A 60 -3.60 -10.23 14.19
N PRO A 61 -2.33 -9.81 14.27
CA PRO A 61 -1.92 -8.67 15.09
C PRO A 61 -2.40 -7.33 14.52
N ASP A 62 -2.51 -6.33 15.40
CA ASP A 62 -2.61 -4.97 14.95
C ASP A 62 -1.30 -4.55 14.28
N LYS A 63 -1.40 -3.91 13.12
CA LYS A 63 -0.24 -3.37 12.44
C LYS A 63 0.15 -2.00 13.00
N PRO A 64 1.44 -1.69 13.04
CA PRO A 64 1.90 -0.38 13.45
C PRO A 64 1.40 0.69 12.47
N ARG A 65 1.26 1.92 12.96
CA ARG A 65 0.81 3.06 12.16
C ARG A 65 1.68 3.28 10.91
N ASN A 66 2.96 3.00 11.00
CA ASN A 66 3.89 3.16 9.88
C ASN A 66 3.73 2.09 8.78
N ASN A 67 2.88 1.08 9.00
CA ASN A 67 2.50 0.11 7.97
C ASN A 67 1.03 0.36 7.60
N HIS A 68 0.77 1.28 6.70
CA HIS A 68 -0.57 1.68 6.29
C HIS A 68 -0.68 1.81 4.77
N TYR A 69 -1.92 1.94 4.31
CA TYR A 69 -2.25 2.33 2.94
C TYR A 69 -2.93 3.69 2.95
N GLY A 70 -2.56 4.56 1.99
CA GLY A 70 -3.04 5.93 1.90
C GLY A 70 -3.95 6.16 0.70
N PHE A 71 -5.02 6.90 0.96
CA PHE A 71 -6.04 7.28 -0.02
C PHE A 71 -6.09 8.79 -0.11
N ARG A 72 -6.07 9.32 -1.32
CA ARG A 72 -6.01 10.76 -1.54
C ARG A 72 -7.35 11.33 -1.95
N VAL A 73 -7.70 12.48 -1.37
CA VAL A 73 -8.81 13.33 -1.77
C VAL A 73 -8.33 14.51 -2.64
N ALA A 74 -9.23 15.11 -3.42
CA ALA A 74 -8.88 16.18 -4.35
C ALA A 74 -8.67 17.53 -3.66
N HIS A 75 -9.35 17.78 -2.55
CA HIS A 75 -9.37 19.10 -1.91
C HIS A 75 -9.07 19.04 -0.40
N ALA A 76 -8.43 20.08 0.12
CA ALA A 76 -8.02 20.13 1.54
C ALA A 76 -9.21 20.02 2.51
N HIS A 77 -10.37 20.60 2.18
CA HIS A 77 -11.56 20.55 3.02
C HIS A 77 -12.15 19.14 3.18
N GLU A 78 -11.94 18.28 2.18
CA GLU A 78 -12.45 16.90 2.19
C GLU A 78 -11.86 16.06 3.32
N VAL A 79 -10.64 16.37 3.79
CA VAL A 79 -10.04 15.67 4.95
C VAL A 79 -10.87 15.91 6.23
N GLY A 80 -11.32 17.15 6.43
CA GLY A 80 -12.21 17.50 7.55
C GLY A 80 -13.60 16.86 7.41
N ALA A 81 -14.15 16.84 6.18
CA ALA A 81 -15.41 16.18 5.90
C ALA A 81 -15.32 14.66 6.10
N ALA A 82 -14.25 14.03 5.63
CA ALA A 82 -13.98 12.62 5.86
C ALA A 82 -13.91 12.28 7.35
N TRP A 83 -13.19 13.10 8.13
CA TRP A 83 -13.15 12.92 9.58
C TRP A 83 -14.56 13.00 10.21
N THR A 84 -15.33 14.03 9.90
CA THR A 84 -16.68 14.21 10.44
C THR A 84 -17.60 13.04 10.08
N TYR A 85 -17.58 12.62 8.82
CA TYR A 85 -18.41 11.51 8.35
C TYR A 85 -18.00 10.18 9.01
N ILE A 86 -16.72 9.86 9.02
CA ILE A 86 -16.20 8.57 9.52
C ILE A 86 -16.32 8.49 11.03
N GLU A 87 -15.99 9.57 11.77
CA GLU A 87 -16.12 9.59 13.23
C GLU A 87 -17.58 9.39 13.66
N SER A 88 -18.55 9.97 12.94
CA SER A 88 -19.97 9.77 13.23
C SER A 88 -20.46 8.33 12.99
N ARG A 89 -19.70 7.51 12.28
CA ARG A 89 -20.01 6.11 11.95
C ARG A 89 -18.99 5.12 12.51
N LYS A 90 -18.13 5.58 13.38
CA LYS A 90 -17.05 4.80 13.96
C LYS A 90 -17.53 3.45 14.53
N GLU A 91 -18.64 3.46 15.25
CA GLU A 91 -19.22 2.24 15.83
C GLU A 91 -19.81 1.32 14.77
N GLN A 92 -20.48 1.88 13.75
CA GLN A 92 -21.04 1.12 12.64
C GLN A 92 -19.99 0.27 11.93
N TYR A 93 -18.81 0.85 11.68
CA TYR A 93 -17.67 0.17 11.03
C TYR A 93 -16.70 -0.44 12.04
N ARG A 94 -17.02 -0.45 13.33
CA ARG A 94 -16.18 -0.99 14.41
C ARG A 94 -14.74 -0.46 14.37
N LEU A 95 -14.57 0.80 13.94
CA LEU A 95 -13.25 1.43 13.89
C LEU A 95 -12.70 1.60 15.31
N LYS A 96 -11.48 1.15 15.54
CA LYS A 96 -10.82 1.30 16.85
C LYS A 96 -10.45 2.75 17.12
N ARG A 97 -10.06 3.47 16.07
CA ARG A 97 -9.58 4.84 16.17
C ARG A 97 -9.83 5.58 14.86
N VAL A 98 -10.16 6.86 14.97
CA VAL A 98 -10.09 7.87 13.91
C VAL A 98 -9.33 9.07 14.47
N THR A 99 -8.24 9.49 13.84
CA THR A 99 -7.50 10.67 14.31
C THR A 99 -8.16 11.94 13.84
N ARG A 100 -8.03 13.03 14.60
CA ARG A 100 -8.39 14.35 14.08
C ARG A 100 -7.47 14.74 12.91
N PRO A 101 -7.95 15.60 12.00
CA PRO A 101 -7.10 16.15 10.94
C PRO A 101 -5.85 16.79 11.52
N HIS A 102 -4.71 16.50 10.89
CA HIS A 102 -3.44 17.11 11.25
C HIS A 102 -2.59 17.32 10.00
N SER A 103 -1.78 18.34 10.02
CA SER A 103 -0.88 18.67 8.92
C SER A 103 0.53 18.18 9.22
N ALA A 104 1.11 17.43 8.29
CA ALA A 104 2.49 16.99 8.32
C ALA A 104 3.01 16.79 6.90
N HIS A 105 4.28 17.06 6.65
CA HIS A 105 4.95 16.76 5.36
C HIS A 105 4.24 17.32 4.11
N PHE A 106 3.65 18.52 4.20
CA PHE A 106 2.83 19.13 3.15
C PHE A 106 1.52 18.38 2.86
N ALA A 107 1.15 17.46 3.71
CA ALA A 107 -0.12 16.76 3.69
C ALA A 107 -1.01 17.23 4.84
N ASN A 108 -2.30 17.13 4.64
CA ASN A 108 -3.32 17.16 5.68
C ASN A 108 -3.99 15.80 5.71
N SER A 109 -4.00 15.11 6.85
CA SER A 109 -4.39 13.72 6.91
C SER A 109 -5.22 13.38 8.14
N ILE A 110 -6.00 12.30 8.00
CA ILE A 110 -6.57 11.52 9.10
C ILE A 110 -6.13 10.06 8.97
N TYR A 111 -6.01 9.39 10.11
CA TYR A 111 -5.77 7.95 10.16
C TYR A 111 -6.95 7.24 10.80
N LEU A 112 -7.31 6.09 10.27
CA LEU A 112 -8.32 5.20 10.84
C LEU A 112 -7.71 3.82 11.07
N ASN A 113 -8.02 3.23 12.24
CA ASN A 113 -7.67 1.86 12.55
C ASN A 113 -8.93 1.00 12.38
N GLU A 114 -8.94 0.16 11.34
CA GLU A 114 -10.06 -0.69 11.02
C GLU A 114 -10.08 -1.95 11.89
N PRO A 115 -11.20 -2.66 12.01
CA PRO A 115 -11.35 -3.80 12.94
C PRO A 115 -10.38 -4.94 12.67
N GLY A 116 -9.96 -5.14 11.42
CA GLY A 116 -9.00 -6.17 11.01
C GLY A 116 -7.57 -5.96 11.50
N GLY A 117 -7.28 -4.79 12.08
CA GLY A 117 -5.97 -4.46 12.65
C GLY A 117 -5.08 -3.61 11.76
N ASN A 118 -5.60 -3.10 10.65
CA ASN A 118 -4.83 -2.25 9.74
C ASN A 118 -5.04 -0.77 10.03
N THR A 119 -4.05 0.04 9.67
CA THR A 119 -4.17 1.49 9.63
C THR A 119 -4.35 1.92 8.17
N LEU A 120 -5.27 2.85 7.96
CA LEU A 120 -5.56 3.44 6.66
C LEU A 120 -5.47 4.96 6.81
N GLU A 121 -5.02 5.66 5.78
CA GLU A 121 -4.88 7.10 5.77
C GLU A 121 -5.79 7.71 4.69
N ILE A 122 -6.45 8.81 5.02
CA ILE A 122 -7.06 9.70 4.04
C ILE A 122 -6.26 10.99 4.07
N GLU A 123 -5.72 11.40 2.93
CA GLU A 123 -4.79 12.51 2.81
C GLU A 123 -5.15 13.47 1.68
N TYR A 124 -4.74 14.71 1.87
CA TYR A 124 -4.63 15.73 0.83
C TYR A 124 -3.20 16.25 0.81
N TYR A 125 -2.61 16.36 -0.35
CA TYR A 125 -1.33 17.04 -0.54
C TYR A 125 -1.51 18.38 -1.24
N ASP A 126 -0.75 19.37 -0.83
CA ASP A 126 -0.73 20.67 -1.46
C ASP A 126 -0.09 20.60 -2.87
N PRO A 127 -0.86 20.86 -3.95
CA PRO A 127 -0.32 20.85 -5.31
C PRO A 127 0.80 21.86 -5.53
N GLN A 128 0.78 23.00 -4.83
CA GLN A 128 1.83 23.99 -4.92
C GLN A 128 3.15 23.44 -4.36
N ALA A 129 3.11 22.73 -3.24
CA ALA A 129 4.30 22.09 -2.70
C ALA A 129 4.90 21.05 -3.66
N ALA A 130 4.06 20.35 -4.43
CA ALA A 130 4.52 19.44 -5.46
C ALA A 130 5.15 20.17 -6.65
N ALA A 131 4.52 21.24 -7.13
CA ALA A 131 5.02 22.05 -8.24
C ALA A 131 6.38 22.72 -7.89
N GLU A 132 6.60 23.02 -6.63
CA GLU A 132 7.86 23.59 -6.12
C GLU A 132 8.91 22.50 -5.79
N GLY A 133 8.64 21.24 -6.07
CA GLY A 133 9.54 20.12 -5.79
C GLY A 133 9.73 19.79 -4.29
N ARG A 134 8.87 20.33 -3.42
CA ARG A 134 8.89 20.12 -1.97
C ARG A 134 8.13 18.85 -1.54
N SER A 135 7.31 18.32 -2.43
CA SER A 135 6.48 17.13 -2.19
C SER A 135 6.40 16.27 -3.44
N ILE A 136 6.10 14.98 -3.26
CA ILE A 136 5.88 14.00 -4.35
C ILE A 136 4.45 14.05 -4.91
N ALA A 137 3.62 14.90 -4.43
CA ALA A 137 2.17 14.84 -4.61
C ALA A 137 1.67 15.15 -6.03
N ALA A 138 2.17 14.47 -7.04
CA ALA A 138 1.52 14.48 -8.35
C ALA A 138 0.12 13.85 -8.24
N PRO A 139 -0.87 14.33 -9.00
CA PRO A 139 -2.15 13.65 -9.14
C PRO A 139 -1.93 12.20 -9.59
N HIS A 140 -2.67 11.28 -8.99
CA HIS A 140 -2.60 9.85 -9.33
C HIS A 140 -3.86 9.39 -10.08
N TRP A 141 -4.58 10.33 -10.69
CA TRP A 141 -5.81 10.08 -11.45
C TRP A 141 -5.87 10.98 -12.68
N ASP A 142 -6.50 10.47 -13.72
CA ASP A 142 -6.74 11.21 -14.97
C ASP A 142 -7.98 12.08 -14.89
N HIS A 143 -8.95 11.68 -14.07
CA HIS A 143 -10.23 12.39 -13.86
C HIS A 143 -10.72 12.20 -12.43
N LEU A 144 -11.52 13.11 -11.94
CA LEU A 144 -12.15 13.00 -10.63
C LEU A 144 -13.30 11.99 -10.66
N LEU A 145 -13.40 11.17 -9.63
CA LEU A 145 -14.61 10.40 -9.38
C LEU A 145 -15.72 11.37 -8.99
N PRO A 146 -16.96 11.18 -9.52
CA PRO A 146 -18.06 12.08 -9.26
C PRO A 146 -18.52 12.02 -7.80
N GLU A 147 -18.95 13.15 -7.25
CA GLU A 147 -19.42 13.27 -5.87
C GLU A 147 -20.67 12.42 -5.59
N ASP A 148 -21.53 12.22 -6.59
CA ASP A 148 -22.75 11.42 -6.48
C ASP A 148 -22.46 9.93 -6.24
N ARG A 149 -21.24 9.46 -6.51
CA ARG A 149 -20.77 8.14 -6.10
C ARG A 149 -20.73 7.98 -4.59
N PHE A 150 -20.58 9.08 -3.85
CA PHE A 150 -20.48 9.12 -2.39
C PHE A 150 -21.41 10.18 -1.80
N PRO A 151 -22.73 10.07 -2.01
CA PRO A 151 -23.66 11.13 -1.65
C PRO A 151 -23.62 11.43 -0.15
N GLY A 152 -23.63 12.73 0.19
CA GLY A 152 -23.72 13.21 1.57
C GLY A 152 -22.51 12.96 2.44
N ARG A 153 -21.37 12.57 1.89
CA ARG A 153 -20.14 12.33 2.67
C ARG A 153 -19.23 13.55 2.76
N GLY A 154 -19.31 14.44 1.77
CA GLY A 154 -18.47 15.64 1.69
C GLY A 154 -17.01 15.36 1.35
N TYR A 155 -16.66 14.12 0.97
CA TYR A 155 -15.36 13.71 0.48
C TYR A 155 -15.49 12.55 -0.50
N VAL A 156 -14.53 12.43 -1.41
CA VAL A 156 -14.40 11.31 -2.35
C VAL A 156 -12.95 10.87 -2.39
N PRO A 157 -12.60 9.66 -1.95
CA PRO A 157 -11.25 9.11 -2.15
C PRO A 157 -11.00 8.94 -3.65
N GLN A 158 -10.11 9.76 -4.19
CA GLN A 158 -9.82 9.80 -5.63
C GLN A 158 -8.80 8.77 -6.08
N ALA A 159 -7.95 8.34 -5.17
CA ALA A 159 -6.88 7.41 -5.46
C ALA A 159 -6.44 6.62 -4.23
N LEU A 160 -6.08 5.36 -4.42
CA LEU A 160 -5.17 4.64 -3.54
C LEU A 160 -3.76 5.00 -4.00
N THR A 161 -2.99 5.74 -3.18
CA THR A 161 -1.75 6.39 -3.62
C THR A 161 -0.49 5.72 -3.14
N HIS A 162 -0.50 5.15 -1.95
CA HIS A 162 0.70 4.56 -1.38
C HIS A 162 0.42 3.45 -0.37
N GLY A 163 1.45 2.64 -0.18
CA GLY A 163 1.61 1.82 1.00
C GLY A 163 2.88 2.22 1.74
N THR A 164 3.10 1.72 2.94
CA THR A 164 4.28 2.07 3.73
C THR A 164 5.02 0.84 4.23
N LEU A 165 6.34 0.97 4.37
CA LEU A 165 7.23 -0.01 4.97
C LEU A 165 8.10 0.64 6.03
N GLU A 166 8.35 -0.09 7.11
CA GLU A 166 9.35 0.30 8.11
C GLU A 166 10.73 -0.20 7.70
N CYS A 167 11.77 0.56 8.05
CA CYS A 167 13.17 0.17 7.86
C CYS A 167 14.02 0.53 9.07
N ASP A 168 15.18 -0.10 9.19
CA ASP A 168 16.20 0.26 10.18
C ASP A 168 17.08 1.39 9.68
N ASP A 169 17.55 1.29 8.43
CA ASP A 169 18.37 2.29 7.75
C ASP A 169 17.77 2.63 6.38
N LYS A 170 17.22 3.83 6.27
CA LYS A 170 16.59 4.33 5.06
C LYS A 170 17.52 4.31 3.84
N GLU A 171 18.77 4.64 4.03
CA GLU A 171 19.74 4.71 2.92
C GLU A 171 20.11 3.30 2.44
N ALA A 172 20.28 2.35 3.36
CA ALA A 172 20.51 0.95 3.00
C ALA A 172 19.31 0.34 2.28
N SER A 173 18.10 0.57 2.78
CA SER A 173 16.84 0.11 2.16
C SER A 173 16.64 0.74 0.79
N SER A 174 16.89 2.04 0.64
CA SER A 174 16.79 2.75 -0.64
C SER A 174 17.77 2.19 -1.69
N ARG A 175 19.02 1.88 -1.27
CA ARG A 175 19.98 1.22 -2.16
C ARG A 175 19.49 -0.15 -2.59
N PHE A 176 19.00 -0.97 -1.63
CA PHE A 176 18.47 -2.30 -1.93
C PHE A 176 17.31 -2.23 -2.94
N TYR A 177 16.33 -1.36 -2.72
CA TYR A 177 15.18 -1.22 -3.61
C TYR A 177 15.59 -0.76 -5.02
N ARG A 178 16.59 0.11 -5.12
CA ARG A 178 17.11 0.56 -6.42
C ARG A 178 17.99 -0.49 -7.09
N GLU A 179 18.97 -1.04 -6.38
CA GLU A 179 20.05 -1.84 -6.97
C GLU A 179 19.72 -3.34 -7.04
N VAL A 180 18.78 -3.80 -6.21
CA VAL A 180 18.32 -5.18 -6.20
C VAL A 180 16.97 -5.32 -6.89
N LEU A 181 15.97 -4.54 -6.46
CA LEU A 181 14.60 -4.67 -6.96
C LEU A 181 14.34 -3.88 -8.25
N GLY A 182 15.24 -3.00 -8.69
CA GLY A 182 15.07 -2.20 -9.90
C GLY A 182 14.03 -1.09 -9.79
N LEU A 183 13.72 -0.64 -8.55
CA LEU A 183 12.78 0.44 -8.29
C LEU A 183 13.47 1.80 -8.28
N GLN A 184 12.72 2.86 -8.51
CA GLN A 184 13.20 4.23 -8.45
C GLN A 184 12.94 4.86 -7.08
N ILE A 185 13.91 5.65 -6.61
CA ILE A 185 13.71 6.56 -5.48
C ILE A 185 13.32 7.92 -6.07
N VAL A 186 12.04 8.28 -5.94
CA VAL A 186 11.46 9.44 -6.63
C VAL A 186 11.28 10.66 -5.74
N GLY A 187 11.65 10.54 -4.48
CA GLY A 187 11.56 11.62 -3.52
C GLY A 187 11.86 11.13 -2.13
N GLY A 188 11.57 11.98 -1.18
CA GLY A 188 11.77 11.71 0.22
C GLY A 188 12.47 12.86 0.90
N GLY A 189 12.36 12.89 2.22
CA GLY A 189 13.00 13.87 3.05
C GLY A 189 14.02 13.22 4.00
N ARG A 190 14.37 13.95 5.03
CA ARG A 190 15.24 13.45 6.07
C ARG A 190 14.71 12.17 6.75
N ILE A 191 13.38 12.04 6.83
CA ILE A 191 12.70 10.98 7.58
C ILE A 191 12.00 9.92 6.72
N SER A 192 12.00 10.03 5.39
CA SER A 192 11.33 9.07 4.51
C SER A 192 12.02 8.97 3.16
N ALA A 193 11.79 7.87 2.46
CA ALA A 193 12.08 7.71 1.04
C ALA A 193 10.81 7.26 0.32
N TYR A 194 10.63 7.71 -0.91
CA TYR A 194 9.51 7.30 -1.77
C TYR A 194 10.03 6.41 -2.89
N VAL A 195 9.54 5.19 -2.91
CA VAL A 195 9.99 4.12 -3.81
C VAL A 195 8.88 3.81 -4.80
N LYS A 196 9.19 3.78 -6.09
CA LYS A 196 8.20 3.66 -7.15
C LYS A 196 8.74 2.84 -8.33
N HIS A 197 7.85 2.14 -9.03
CA HIS A 197 8.11 1.68 -10.40
C HIS A 197 7.72 2.80 -11.39
N PRO A 198 8.48 3.04 -12.49
CA PRO A 198 8.19 4.10 -13.45
C PRO A 198 6.75 4.08 -13.99
N GLU A 199 6.29 2.90 -14.38
CA GLU A 199 4.98 2.68 -15.00
C GLU A 199 3.82 2.57 -13.99
N THR A 200 4.09 2.71 -12.70
CA THR A 200 3.07 2.58 -11.66
C THR A 200 2.71 3.94 -11.08
N PRO A 201 1.44 4.34 -11.01
CA PRO A 201 1.05 5.66 -10.52
C PRO A 201 1.20 5.84 -9.01
N TRP A 202 1.38 4.78 -8.24
CA TRP A 202 1.50 4.78 -6.79
C TRP A 202 2.92 4.44 -6.31
N TYR A 203 3.19 4.64 -5.03
CA TYR A 203 4.52 4.49 -4.45
C TYR A 203 4.47 3.80 -3.09
N ILE A 204 5.64 3.42 -2.60
CA ILE A 204 5.84 2.92 -1.23
C ILE A 204 6.63 3.97 -0.47
N VAL A 205 6.14 4.37 0.70
CA VAL A 205 6.87 5.23 1.64
C VAL A 205 7.66 4.34 2.58
N VAL A 206 8.97 4.55 2.61
CA VAL A 206 9.89 3.82 3.49
C VAL A 206 10.27 4.72 4.65
N LEU A 207 10.00 4.27 5.87
CA LEU A 207 10.11 5.05 7.10
C LEU A 207 11.03 4.36 8.12
N PRO A 208 12.09 5.02 8.61
CA PRO A 208 12.86 4.50 9.72
C PRO A 208 12.01 4.37 10.99
N ALA A 209 12.06 3.22 11.63
CA ALA A 209 11.34 2.94 12.87
C ALA A 209 12.31 2.53 13.99
N ARG A 210 12.23 3.23 15.13
CA ARG A 210 13.06 2.90 16.31
C ARG A 210 12.71 1.54 16.93
N ARG A 211 11.46 1.12 16.80
CA ARG A 211 10.97 -0.18 17.22
C ARG A 211 10.15 -0.73 16.06
N ARG A 212 10.63 -1.79 15.48
CA ARG A 212 10.02 -2.40 14.31
C ARG A 212 9.00 -3.46 14.71
N SER A 213 7.97 -3.58 13.91
CA SER A 213 7.03 -4.68 13.95
C SER A 213 7.21 -5.51 12.70
N TYR A 214 7.64 -6.74 12.87
CA TYR A 214 7.76 -7.68 11.75
C TYR A 214 6.39 -8.23 11.40
N LEU A 215 5.98 -8.01 10.16
CA LEU A 215 4.70 -8.49 9.66
C LEU A 215 4.82 -9.90 9.09
N THR A 216 3.71 -10.61 9.03
CA THR A 216 3.65 -11.91 8.36
C THR A 216 3.80 -11.73 6.85
N ARG A 217 4.12 -12.81 6.12
CA ARG A 217 4.21 -12.80 4.65
C ARG A 217 2.89 -12.46 3.95
N ALA A 218 1.76 -12.53 4.64
CA ALA A 218 0.49 -12.03 4.13
C ALA A 218 0.44 -10.50 3.95
N ASN A 219 1.46 -9.80 4.47
CA ASN A 219 1.63 -8.35 4.30
C ASN A 219 2.85 -8.10 3.42
N ARG A 220 2.64 -7.87 2.14
CA ARG A 220 3.71 -7.73 1.14
C ARG A 220 3.33 -6.82 0.00
N PHE A 221 4.32 -6.47 -0.82
CA PHE A 221 4.13 -5.82 -2.11
C PHE A 221 4.57 -6.74 -3.23
N THR A 222 3.92 -6.63 -4.38
CA THR A 222 4.15 -7.52 -5.52
C THR A 222 4.76 -6.77 -6.71
N LEU A 223 5.88 -7.31 -7.19
CA LEU A 223 6.54 -6.91 -8.42
C LEU A 223 6.25 -7.95 -9.51
N ALA A 224 5.77 -7.49 -10.65
CA ALA A 224 5.58 -8.35 -11.81
C ALA A 224 6.82 -8.35 -12.70
N LEU A 225 7.19 -9.53 -13.19
CA LEU A 225 8.20 -9.73 -14.23
C LEU A 225 7.53 -10.19 -15.52
N ALA A 226 8.23 -10.01 -16.64
CA ALA A 226 7.67 -10.21 -17.97
C ALA A 226 7.28 -11.66 -18.31
N SER A 227 7.82 -12.66 -17.60
CA SER A 227 7.55 -14.08 -17.92
C SER A 227 7.84 -15.00 -16.74
N PRO A 228 7.32 -16.25 -16.77
CA PRO A 228 7.70 -17.30 -15.81
C PRO A 228 9.22 -17.58 -15.78
N ALA A 229 9.88 -17.54 -16.92
CA ALA A 229 11.33 -17.72 -16.99
C ALA A 229 12.07 -16.59 -16.25
N ALA A 230 11.62 -15.34 -16.40
CA ALA A 230 12.18 -14.20 -15.68
C ALA A 230 11.99 -14.33 -14.15
N VAL A 231 10.89 -14.92 -13.69
CA VAL A 231 10.68 -15.20 -12.26
C VAL A 231 11.66 -16.26 -11.75
N ALA A 232 11.88 -17.35 -12.51
CA ALA A 232 12.86 -18.36 -12.14
C ALA A 232 14.31 -17.81 -12.13
N ASP A 233 14.64 -16.92 -13.06
CA ASP A 233 15.94 -16.23 -13.10
C ASP A 233 16.10 -15.31 -11.90
N ALA A 234 15.08 -14.53 -11.56
CA ALA A 234 15.04 -13.65 -10.40
C ALA A 234 15.23 -14.42 -9.08
N HIS A 235 14.59 -15.58 -8.95
CA HIS A 235 14.76 -16.45 -7.79
C HIS A 235 16.23 -16.88 -7.62
N ARG A 236 16.87 -17.33 -8.73
CA ARG A 236 18.29 -17.69 -8.71
C ARG A 236 19.21 -16.51 -8.41
N GLU A 237 18.88 -15.32 -8.92
CA GLU A 237 19.65 -14.09 -8.65
C GLU A 237 19.56 -13.68 -7.18
N LEU A 238 18.41 -13.84 -6.54
CA LEU A 238 18.18 -13.46 -5.14
C LEU A 238 18.74 -14.50 -4.16
N ALA A 239 18.89 -15.75 -4.58
CA ALA A 239 19.42 -16.82 -3.76
C ALA A 239 20.84 -16.48 -3.27
N GLY A 240 21.03 -16.36 -1.97
CA GLY A 240 22.30 -15.99 -1.33
C GLY A 240 22.71 -14.53 -1.49
N LYS A 241 21.86 -13.67 -2.05
CA LYS A 241 22.17 -12.24 -2.19
C LYS A 241 22.10 -11.53 -0.83
N ALA A 242 23.05 -10.67 -0.57
CA ALA A 242 23.07 -9.86 0.66
C ALA A 242 21.80 -8.99 0.74
N GLY A 243 21.16 -8.99 1.90
CA GLY A 243 19.91 -8.26 2.13
C GLY A 243 18.64 -9.09 1.85
N ILE A 244 18.77 -10.37 1.46
CA ILE A 244 17.65 -11.32 1.46
C ILE A 244 17.72 -12.10 2.78
N THR A 245 16.67 -12.00 3.60
CA THR A 245 16.62 -12.64 4.91
C THR A 245 15.86 -13.97 4.90
N GLU A 246 14.86 -14.07 4.04
CA GLU A 246 14.13 -15.31 3.74
C GLU A 246 13.82 -15.36 2.24
N LEU A 247 13.78 -16.56 1.67
CA LEU A 247 13.45 -16.80 0.27
C LEU A 247 12.67 -18.12 0.17
N ASP A 248 11.43 -18.03 -0.27
CA ASP A 248 10.56 -19.19 -0.48
C ASP A 248 10.83 -19.83 -1.86
N ASP A 249 10.49 -21.10 -2.00
CA ASP A 249 10.55 -21.79 -3.28
C ASP A 249 9.58 -21.18 -4.32
N VAL A 250 9.93 -21.32 -5.59
CA VAL A 250 9.06 -20.93 -6.70
C VAL A 250 7.80 -21.80 -6.70
N GLN A 251 6.66 -21.16 -6.78
CA GLN A 251 5.32 -21.81 -6.83
C GLN A 251 4.70 -21.55 -8.21
N GLU A 252 3.96 -22.53 -8.70
CA GLU A 252 3.13 -22.38 -9.89
C GLU A 252 1.66 -22.66 -9.54
N SER A 253 0.79 -21.73 -9.87
CA SER A 253 -0.65 -21.87 -9.62
C SER A 253 -1.44 -21.12 -10.70
N GLY A 254 -2.39 -21.80 -11.34
CA GLY A 254 -3.26 -21.19 -12.35
C GLY A 254 -2.52 -20.58 -13.55
N GLY A 255 -1.34 -21.12 -13.91
CA GLY A 255 -0.49 -20.60 -14.98
C GLY A 255 0.37 -19.39 -14.58
N GLN A 256 0.26 -18.94 -13.34
CA GLN A 256 1.11 -17.89 -12.79
C GLN A 256 2.24 -18.51 -11.98
N VAL A 257 3.44 -18.00 -12.17
CA VAL A 257 4.64 -18.40 -11.43
C VAL A 257 5.01 -17.29 -10.47
N SER A 258 5.25 -17.61 -9.22
CA SER A 258 5.64 -16.62 -8.20
C SER A 258 6.49 -17.22 -7.09
N PHE A 259 7.15 -16.37 -6.33
CA PHE A 259 7.76 -16.68 -5.05
C PHE A 259 7.73 -15.46 -4.13
N THR A 260 7.86 -15.69 -2.84
CA THR A 260 7.99 -14.62 -1.84
C THR A 260 9.39 -14.62 -1.22
N PHE A 261 9.82 -13.45 -0.80
CA PHE A 261 11.05 -13.26 -0.04
C PHE A 261 10.90 -12.11 0.94
N SER A 262 11.79 -12.05 1.93
CA SER A 262 11.90 -10.88 2.80
C SER A 262 13.24 -10.17 2.60
N ASP A 263 13.18 -8.83 2.62
CA ASP A 263 14.32 -7.94 2.41
C ASP A 263 15.19 -7.78 3.67
N LEU A 264 16.19 -6.90 3.60
CA LEU A 264 17.13 -6.62 4.72
C LEU A 264 16.43 -6.11 5.98
N ASP A 265 15.24 -5.57 5.82
CA ASP A 265 14.39 -5.07 6.88
C ASP A 265 13.29 -6.06 7.30
N ARG A 266 13.30 -7.27 6.73
CA ARG A 266 12.27 -8.30 6.88
C ARG A 266 10.89 -7.85 6.41
N ASN A 267 10.82 -6.91 5.47
CA ASN A 267 9.60 -6.62 4.74
C ASN A 267 9.41 -7.67 3.64
N TRP A 268 8.20 -8.15 3.50
CA TRP A 268 7.87 -9.19 2.53
C TRP A 268 7.56 -8.62 1.15
N TRP A 269 8.05 -9.32 0.17
CA TRP A 269 7.86 -9.04 -1.25
C TRP A 269 7.44 -10.31 -1.98
N GLU A 270 6.66 -10.15 -3.02
CA GLU A 270 6.32 -11.19 -3.97
C GLU A 270 6.84 -10.80 -5.35
N ILE A 271 7.46 -11.77 -6.01
CA ILE A 271 7.80 -11.68 -7.43
C ILE A 271 6.86 -12.59 -8.16
N THR A 272 6.20 -12.10 -9.20
CA THR A 272 5.24 -12.87 -9.98
C THR A 272 5.44 -12.66 -11.48
N SER A 273 5.05 -13.64 -12.30
CA SER A 273 4.97 -13.42 -13.74
C SER A 273 3.74 -12.54 -14.04
N SER A 274 3.91 -11.56 -14.95
CA SER A 274 2.76 -10.89 -15.53
C SER A 274 1.84 -11.94 -16.14
N GLY A 275 0.56 -11.94 -15.74
CA GLY A 275 -0.45 -12.75 -16.42
C GLY A 275 -0.47 -12.36 -17.90
N GLY A 276 -0.41 -13.36 -18.79
CA GLY A 276 -0.55 -13.15 -20.22
C GLY A 276 -1.92 -12.63 -20.59
#